data_8665150b774e2230d52d4e19b81f278b
#
_entry.id   8665150b774e2230d52d4e19b81f278b
#
_cell.length_a   1.000
_cell.length_b   1.000
_cell.length_c   1.000
_cell.angle_alpha   90.00
_cell.angle_beta   90.00
_cell.angle_gamma   90.00
#
_symmetry.space_group_name_H-M   'P 1'
#
loop_
_entity.id
_entity.type
_entity.pdbx_description
1 polymer ?
#
loop_
_entity_poly.entity_id
_entity_poly.type
_entity_poly.pdbx_seq_one_letter_code
_entity_poly.pdbx_strand_id
1 'polypeptide(L)'
;MLLRKLLLPTLVALGGCSKGCSDKPEGPSEASVVVVSSAALDAAKEAAPPKPTIPKDLDVLLITIDCLRADMPWVGYPRDIAPNLTKLAEKAVVYTHAYSMSSYTSMSLGGFLGGKLSSEMTRDGYFFSTYAPSNLMFPEVIQAAGIHTMSAHAHGYFKNSGFDQGFDAYEIVPNLKWNQTTDVNVTSPELEAIAEKMLGDPQNEQKRFFAWFHFVDPHDQYIRHEGIDYGKTARDLYDGEITFTDRYIGKLLDFVAQRPYGKKTAIIVTADHGEAFGEHGMERHAFEVWEMLVRVPLMFVIPGVPPARIDTQRSAIDMAPTILDLFGLPREASFEGKSLVPELLGECAGDAGAANEACAERDVVVDLPATSDSEKHRAFIHGHEKIIDFGKQEYLLMFDLAADPEEKHPISKGDEYDAMVARYRAFKKTVVEVPGTGCKEGCLFGTTKPDAGANDR
;
A
#
# COMPACT_ATOMS: atom_id res chain seq x y z
N MET A 1 -31.67 36.56 17.40
CA MET A 1 -32.42 36.80 18.64
C MET A 1 -32.15 35.63 19.59
N LEU A 2 -31.40 35.96 20.66
CA LEU A 2 -31.34 35.36 21.99
C LEU A 2 -31.16 33.84 22.12
N LEU A 3 -30.45 33.22 23.06
CA LEU A 3 -29.55 33.69 24.16
C LEU A 3 -28.69 32.48 24.62
N ARG A 4 -27.46 32.77 25.01
CA ARG A 4 -26.54 31.89 25.75
C ARG A 4 -27.15 31.44 27.10
N LYS A 5 -26.84 30.20 27.55
CA LYS A 5 -26.71 29.93 28.99
C LYS A 5 -25.52 29.00 29.26
N LEU A 6 -24.56 29.56 30.00
CA LEU A 6 -23.54 28.82 30.75
C LEU A 6 -24.19 28.15 31.98
N LEU A 7 -23.67 26.99 32.35
CA LEU A 7 -23.88 26.37 33.68
C LEU A 7 -22.53 25.88 34.22
N LEU A 8 -22.09 26.49 35.30
CA LEU A 8 -21.02 26.03 36.19
C LEU A 8 -21.53 24.92 37.12
N PRO A 9 -20.68 23.99 37.57
CA PRO A 9 -21.04 23.04 38.61
C PRO A 9 -20.76 23.60 40.02
N THR A 10 -21.69 23.33 40.91
CA THR A 10 -21.77 23.69 42.31
C THR A 10 -20.88 22.76 43.15
N LEU A 11 -20.08 23.38 44.03
CA LEU A 11 -19.30 22.69 45.08
C LEU A 11 -20.22 22.52 46.29
N VAL A 12 -20.32 21.27 46.84
CA VAL A 12 -20.97 20.98 48.13
C VAL A 12 -19.88 20.74 49.15
N ALA A 13 -19.85 21.58 50.19
CA ALA A 13 -19.05 21.38 51.38
C ALA A 13 -19.93 20.78 52.49
N LEU A 14 -19.49 19.71 53.11
CA LEU A 14 -20.04 19.19 54.38
C LEU A 14 -19.01 19.39 55.47
N GLY A 15 -19.42 20.15 56.47
CA GLY A 15 -18.64 20.43 57.67
C GLY A 15 -18.83 19.38 58.75
N GLY A 16 -17.91 19.27 59.65
CA GLY A 16 -17.99 18.50 60.90
C GLY A 16 -17.02 19.02 61.95
N CYS A 17 -17.55 19.55 63.05
CA CYS A 17 -16.84 20.12 64.19
C CYS A 17 -16.08 19.10 65.04
N SER A 18 -14.96 19.42 65.67
CA SER A 18 -14.93 19.93 67.05
C SER A 18 -13.56 19.97 67.72
N LYS A 19 -13.34 21.05 68.47
CA LYS A 19 -12.53 21.25 69.70
C LYS A 19 -11.00 21.27 69.65
N GLY A 20 -10.40 22.40 69.82
CA GLY A 20 -9.81 22.77 71.12
C GLY A 20 -8.41 23.38 71.04
N CYS A 21 -8.30 24.62 71.58
CA CYS A 21 -7.17 25.30 72.25
C CYS A 21 -5.94 25.84 71.47
N SER A 22 -5.91 27.16 71.43
CA SER A 22 -4.79 28.09 71.77
C SER A 22 -3.40 27.81 71.25
N ASP A 23 -2.84 28.71 70.41
CA ASP A 23 -1.86 29.73 70.80
C ASP A 23 -1.30 30.42 69.54
N LYS A 24 -1.15 31.74 69.69
CA LYS A 24 -0.35 32.78 69.02
C LYS A 24 0.05 32.70 67.51
N PRO A 25 -0.05 33.77 66.80
CA PRO A 25 0.38 33.88 65.40
C PRO A 25 1.89 34.10 65.32
N GLU A 26 2.59 33.21 64.67
CA GLU A 26 3.91 33.46 64.12
C GLU A 26 3.77 34.08 62.72
N GLY A 27 4.62 35.07 62.46
CA GLY A 27 4.59 35.90 61.26
C GLY A 27 4.91 35.12 59.95
N PRO A 28 4.74 35.72 58.78
CA PRO A 28 4.88 35.06 57.52
C PRO A 28 6.32 34.66 57.26
N SER A 29 6.53 33.34 57.10
CA SER A 29 7.79 32.76 56.63
C SER A 29 8.06 33.25 55.19
N GLU A 30 9.23 33.83 54.99
CA GLU A 30 9.73 34.23 53.67
C GLU A 30 9.70 33.04 52.72
N ALA A 31 8.93 33.12 51.65
CA ALA A 31 8.95 32.17 50.56
C ALA A 31 10.32 32.28 49.86
N SER A 32 11.14 31.24 50.01
CA SER A 32 12.40 31.12 49.27
C SER A 32 12.09 31.08 47.80
N VAL A 33 12.35 32.14 47.07
CA VAL A 33 12.32 32.15 45.61
C VAL A 33 13.55 31.35 45.14
N VAL A 34 13.30 30.13 44.67
CA VAL A 34 14.33 29.36 43.98
C VAL A 34 14.58 30.05 42.64
N VAL A 35 15.62 30.85 42.57
CA VAL A 35 16.13 31.39 41.28
C VAL A 35 16.76 30.24 40.53
N VAL A 36 16.00 29.62 39.62
CA VAL A 36 16.55 28.66 38.64
C VAL A 36 17.46 29.50 37.70
N SER A 37 18.76 29.23 37.74
CA SER A 37 19.70 29.94 36.87
C SER A 37 19.40 29.64 35.39
N SER A 38 19.57 30.66 34.55
CA SER A 38 19.41 30.52 33.09
C SER A 38 20.26 29.34 32.48
N ALA A 39 21.37 29.04 33.12
CA ALA A 39 22.22 27.88 32.77
C ALA A 39 21.53 26.50 32.97
N ALA A 40 20.53 26.40 33.88
CA ALA A 40 19.77 25.16 34.07
C ALA A 40 18.62 25.02 33.04
N LEU A 41 18.16 26.16 32.49
CA LEU A 41 17.19 26.16 31.36
C LEU A 41 17.85 25.85 30.01
N ASP A 42 19.14 26.22 29.85
CA ASP A 42 19.91 25.86 28.62
C ASP A 42 20.41 24.43 28.61
N ALA A 43 20.54 23.79 29.78
CA ALA A 43 20.92 22.32 29.86
C ALA A 43 19.73 21.39 29.57
N ALA A 44 18.52 21.86 29.53
CA ALA A 44 17.30 21.11 29.19
C ALA A 44 16.87 21.28 27.72
N LYS A 45 17.75 21.74 26.85
CA LYS A 45 17.61 21.47 25.41
C LYS A 45 17.88 19.99 25.22
N GLU A 46 16.82 19.19 25.36
CA GLU A 46 16.81 17.78 25.06
C GLU A 46 17.44 17.62 23.67
N ALA A 47 18.54 16.91 23.60
CA ALA A 47 19.18 16.65 22.32
C ALA A 47 18.12 16.01 21.41
N ALA A 48 17.88 16.61 20.26
CA ALA A 48 16.94 16.07 19.30
C ALA A 48 17.24 14.57 19.11
N PRO A 49 16.23 13.69 19.12
CA PRO A 49 16.47 12.26 18.97
C PRO A 49 17.32 12.02 17.72
N PRO A 50 18.25 11.06 17.76
CA PRO A 50 19.08 10.76 16.59
C PRO A 50 18.20 10.48 15.39
N LYS A 51 18.59 11.00 14.22
CA LYS A 51 17.85 10.76 12.98
C LYS A 51 17.76 9.25 12.73
N PRO A 52 16.58 8.74 12.34
CA PRO A 52 16.46 7.33 11.98
C PRO A 52 17.40 6.99 10.83
N THR A 53 17.96 5.78 10.85
CA THR A 53 18.87 5.31 9.81
C THR A 53 18.50 3.90 9.42
N ILE A 54 18.64 3.58 8.15
CA ILE A 54 18.39 2.23 7.64
C ILE A 54 19.63 1.34 7.90
N PRO A 55 19.46 0.15 8.50
CA PRO A 55 20.54 -0.81 8.65
C PRO A 55 21.14 -1.21 7.30
N LYS A 56 22.47 -1.28 7.20
CA LYS A 56 23.16 -1.64 5.95
C LYS A 56 22.97 -3.11 5.54
N ASP A 57 22.64 -3.97 6.50
CA ASP A 57 22.41 -5.42 6.32
C ASP A 57 20.91 -5.76 6.33
N LEU A 58 20.07 -4.79 6.00
CA LEU A 58 18.62 -4.94 5.99
C LEU A 58 18.18 -6.06 5.03
N ASP A 59 17.25 -6.88 5.49
CA ASP A 59 16.45 -7.78 4.69
C ASP A 59 15.09 -7.14 4.39
N VAL A 60 14.42 -7.52 3.32
CA VAL A 60 13.10 -6.98 2.96
C VAL A 60 12.11 -8.12 2.74
N LEU A 61 11.00 -8.07 3.48
CA LEU A 61 9.82 -8.89 3.29
C LEU A 61 8.69 -8.01 2.74
N LEU A 62 8.29 -8.26 1.51
CA LEU A 62 7.13 -7.66 0.87
C LEU A 62 5.95 -8.63 0.94
N ILE A 63 4.84 -8.18 1.49
CA ILE A 63 3.55 -8.88 1.50
C ILE A 63 2.59 -8.05 0.65
N THR A 64 2.07 -8.65 -0.41
CA THR A 64 0.97 -8.07 -1.19
C THR A 64 -0.28 -8.90 -1.01
N ILE A 65 -1.43 -8.24 -0.90
CA ILE A 65 -2.73 -8.88 -0.69
C ILE A 65 -3.63 -8.46 -1.84
N ASP A 66 -4.09 -9.43 -2.61
CA ASP A 66 -4.97 -9.24 -3.75
C ASP A 66 -6.29 -8.61 -3.30
N CYS A 67 -6.80 -7.66 -4.07
CA CYS A 67 -8.06 -6.99 -3.84
C CYS A 67 -8.20 -6.23 -2.51
N LEU A 68 -7.11 -5.95 -1.75
CA LEU A 68 -7.25 -5.32 -0.44
C LEU A 68 -7.52 -3.82 -0.57
N ARG A 69 -8.73 -3.41 -0.21
CA ARG A 69 -9.17 -2.00 -0.21
C ARG A 69 -8.38 -1.17 0.82
N ALA A 70 -8.31 0.15 0.56
CA ALA A 70 -7.69 1.09 1.49
C ALA A 70 -8.50 1.31 2.77
N ASP A 71 -9.82 1.06 2.77
CA ASP A 71 -10.71 1.26 3.93
C ASP A 71 -10.55 0.13 4.97
N MET A 72 -9.45 0.18 5.71
CA MET A 72 -9.04 -0.82 6.70
C MET A 72 -9.13 -0.30 8.15
N PRO A 73 -9.12 -1.17 9.19
CA PRO A 73 -9.26 -0.75 10.58
C PRO A 73 -8.28 0.34 11.02
N TRP A 74 -7.03 0.28 10.61
CA TRP A 74 -6.00 1.28 10.96
C TRP A 74 -6.19 2.65 10.31
N VAL A 75 -7.14 2.79 9.39
CA VAL A 75 -7.57 4.07 8.81
C VAL A 75 -9.04 4.40 9.11
N GLY A 76 -9.67 3.67 10.02
CA GLY A 76 -10.99 4.00 10.56
C GLY A 76 -12.16 3.11 10.09
N TYR A 77 -11.90 2.01 9.39
CA TYR A 77 -12.97 1.03 9.11
C TYR A 77 -13.51 0.45 10.42
N PRO A 78 -14.84 0.37 10.61
CA PRO A 78 -15.43 0.12 11.92
C PRO A 78 -15.38 -1.34 12.38
N ARG A 79 -15.11 -2.29 11.50
CA ARG A 79 -15.01 -3.71 11.82
C ARG A 79 -13.56 -4.10 12.06
N ASP A 80 -13.33 -4.91 13.07
CA ASP A 80 -12.01 -5.49 13.37
C ASP A 80 -11.76 -6.73 12.49
N ILE A 81 -11.46 -6.47 11.22
CA ILE A 81 -11.28 -7.53 10.21
C ILE A 81 -9.83 -7.94 10.01
N ALA A 82 -8.88 -7.17 10.52
CA ALA A 82 -7.44 -7.42 10.33
C ALA A 82 -6.63 -7.06 11.58
N PRO A 83 -6.81 -7.78 12.71
CA PRO A 83 -6.17 -7.43 13.98
C PRO A 83 -4.64 -7.50 13.95
N ASN A 84 -4.04 -8.44 13.20
CA ASN A 84 -2.58 -8.57 13.10
C ASN A 84 -1.97 -7.42 12.28
N LEU A 85 -2.58 -7.09 11.14
CA LEU A 85 -2.16 -5.96 10.31
C LEU A 85 -2.42 -4.61 11.03
N THR A 86 -3.51 -4.49 11.80
CA THR A 86 -3.77 -3.30 12.63
C THR A 86 -2.68 -3.12 13.68
N LYS A 87 -2.29 -4.20 14.37
CA LYS A 87 -1.16 -4.17 15.31
C LYS A 87 0.17 -3.87 14.63
N LEU A 88 0.36 -4.32 13.39
CA LEU A 88 1.54 -3.98 12.59
C LEU A 88 1.55 -2.49 12.25
N ALA A 89 0.40 -1.92 11.88
CA ALA A 89 0.24 -0.51 11.53
C ALA A 89 0.59 0.44 12.69
N GLU A 90 0.41 0.02 13.96
CA GLU A 90 0.84 0.79 15.14
C GLU A 90 2.35 1.03 15.19
N LYS A 91 3.13 0.23 14.50
CA LYS A 91 4.62 0.29 14.44
C LYS A 91 5.13 0.76 13.09
N ALA A 92 4.24 1.03 12.16
CA ALA A 92 4.55 1.30 10.77
C ALA A 92 4.55 2.79 10.44
N VAL A 93 5.29 3.16 9.40
CA VAL A 93 4.97 4.34 8.61
C VAL A 93 3.83 3.96 7.67
N VAL A 94 2.67 4.59 7.84
CA VAL A 94 1.43 4.30 7.10
C VAL A 94 1.15 5.43 6.13
N TYR A 95 1.05 5.11 4.84
CA TYR A 95 0.55 6.04 3.82
C TYR A 95 -0.97 5.93 3.74
N THR A 96 -1.65 7.06 3.88
CA THR A 96 -3.13 7.08 3.86
C THR A 96 -3.69 7.23 2.46
N HIS A 97 -2.87 7.69 1.50
CA HIS A 97 -3.23 7.90 0.10
C HIS A 97 -2.18 7.25 -0.82
N ALA A 98 -2.10 5.92 -0.79
CA ALA A 98 -1.30 5.15 -1.72
C ALA A 98 -2.19 4.59 -2.85
N TYR A 99 -1.64 4.56 -4.06
CA TYR A 99 -2.36 4.14 -5.25
C TYR A 99 -1.63 3.01 -5.97
N SER A 100 -2.38 2.00 -6.38
CA SER A 100 -1.91 0.91 -7.22
C SER A 100 -1.55 1.40 -8.63
N MET A 101 -0.84 0.56 -9.39
CA MET A 101 -0.52 0.89 -10.78
C MET A 101 -1.72 0.72 -11.71
N SER A 102 -2.65 -0.16 -11.37
CA SER A 102 -3.86 -0.46 -12.13
C SER A 102 -4.93 -1.05 -11.21
N SER A 103 -6.08 -1.36 -11.76
CA SER A 103 -7.24 -1.90 -11.03
C SER A 103 -7.37 -3.42 -11.11
N TYR A 104 -6.34 -4.14 -11.55
CA TYR A 104 -6.28 -5.60 -11.48
C TYR A 104 -4.84 -6.13 -11.53
N THR A 105 -4.67 -7.35 -11.06
CA THR A 105 -3.38 -7.98 -10.73
C THR A 105 -2.34 -7.91 -11.84
N SER A 106 -2.69 -8.33 -13.05
CA SER A 106 -1.72 -8.41 -14.17
C SER A 106 -1.08 -7.06 -14.48
N MET A 107 -1.90 -6.00 -14.62
CA MET A 107 -1.40 -4.67 -14.95
C MET A 107 -0.79 -3.97 -13.75
N SER A 108 -1.35 -4.17 -12.56
CA SER A 108 -0.83 -3.52 -11.37
C SER A 108 0.56 -4.06 -11.01
N LEU A 109 0.70 -5.37 -10.91
CA LEU A 109 1.98 -5.99 -10.54
C LEU A 109 3.04 -5.85 -11.63
N GLY A 110 2.65 -5.83 -12.93
CA GLY A 110 3.59 -5.56 -14.00
C GLY A 110 4.25 -4.19 -13.83
N GLY A 111 3.45 -3.14 -13.65
CA GLY A 111 3.95 -1.78 -13.42
C GLY A 111 4.73 -1.64 -12.10
N PHE A 112 4.28 -2.31 -11.05
CA PHE A 112 4.94 -2.36 -9.74
C PHE A 112 6.36 -2.94 -9.84
N LEU A 113 6.50 -4.10 -10.49
CA LEU A 113 7.79 -4.78 -10.63
C LEU A 113 8.73 -4.06 -11.61
N GLY A 114 8.17 -3.52 -12.71
CA GLY A 114 8.93 -2.82 -13.74
C GLY A 114 9.20 -1.35 -13.44
N GLY A 115 8.63 -0.78 -12.37
CA GLY A 115 8.79 0.64 -12.01
C GLY A 115 8.37 1.61 -13.11
N LYS A 116 7.39 1.21 -13.96
CA LYS A 116 6.87 1.96 -15.13
C LYS A 116 5.36 1.77 -15.24
N LEU A 117 4.73 2.59 -16.08
CA LEU A 117 3.35 2.32 -16.48
C LEU A 117 3.27 1.01 -17.27
N SER A 118 2.26 0.19 -16.99
CA SER A 118 2.07 -1.07 -17.69
C SER A 118 1.86 -0.90 -19.19
N SER A 119 1.32 0.24 -19.63
CA SER A 119 1.21 0.60 -21.04
C SER A 119 2.57 0.86 -21.74
N GLU A 120 3.64 1.09 -20.98
CA GLU A 120 5.01 1.33 -21.50
C GLU A 120 5.89 0.08 -21.48
N MET A 121 5.33 -1.05 -21.06
CA MET A 121 6.04 -2.33 -20.95
C MET A 121 5.70 -3.27 -22.11
N THR A 122 6.69 -4.02 -22.56
CA THR A 122 6.51 -5.08 -23.56
C THR A 122 5.75 -6.24 -22.95
N ARG A 123 4.54 -6.48 -23.43
CA ARG A 123 3.64 -7.54 -22.96
C ARG A 123 2.73 -8.05 -24.08
N ASP A 124 2.05 -9.18 -23.86
CA ASP A 124 0.95 -9.53 -24.74
C ASP A 124 -0.30 -8.68 -24.44
N GLY A 125 -1.28 -8.72 -25.34
CA GLY A 125 -2.49 -7.92 -25.26
C GLY A 125 -3.67 -8.60 -24.58
N TYR A 126 -3.45 -9.70 -23.86
CA TYR A 126 -4.49 -10.42 -23.16
C TYR A 126 -4.77 -9.82 -21.77
N PHE A 127 -5.94 -10.13 -21.22
CA PHE A 127 -6.31 -9.69 -19.87
C PHE A 127 -5.27 -10.18 -18.83
N PHE A 128 -4.99 -11.47 -18.82
CA PHE A 128 -3.87 -12.04 -18.07
C PHE A 128 -2.58 -11.94 -18.89
N SER A 129 -2.04 -10.72 -18.98
CA SER A 129 -0.86 -10.43 -19.80
C SER A 129 0.38 -11.14 -19.31
N THR A 130 1.17 -11.62 -20.27
CA THR A 130 2.54 -12.11 -20.04
C THR A 130 3.53 -11.01 -20.37
N TYR A 131 4.38 -10.65 -19.43
CA TYR A 131 5.43 -9.65 -19.59
C TYR A 131 6.68 -10.28 -20.19
N ALA A 132 7.28 -9.58 -21.17
CA ALA A 132 8.45 -10.09 -21.87
C ALA A 132 9.73 -9.95 -21.02
N PRO A 133 10.71 -10.87 -21.19
CA PRO A 133 12.00 -10.77 -20.48
C PRO A 133 12.84 -9.54 -20.85
N SER A 134 12.42 -8.75 -21.83
CA SER A 134 13.05 -7.47 -22.18
C SER A 134 12.70 -6.33 -21.22
N ASN A 135 11.69 -6.51 -20.37
CA ASN A 135 11.40 -5.57 -19.31
C ASN A 135 12.36 -5.85 -18.14
N LEU A 136 13.06 -4.85 -17.67
CA LEU A 136 13.81 -4.97 -16.42
C LEU A 136 12.82 -4.91 -15.26
N MET A 137 12.86 -5.89 -14.38
CA MET A 137 12.11 -5.92 -13.13
C MET A 137 13.07 -5.72 -11.93
N PHE A 138 12.64 -5.00 -10.90
CA PHE A 138 13.54 -4.64 -9.80
C PHE A 138 14.14 -5.86 -9.06
N PRO A 139 13.49 -7.05 -8.98
CA PRO A 139 14.12 -8.23 -8.39
C PRO A 139 15.38 -8.68 -9.14
N GLU A 140 15.48 -8.45 -10.46
CA GLU A 140 16.69 -8.76 -11.24
C GLU A 140 17.89 -7.91 -10.78
N VAL A 141 17.67 -6.63 -10.44
CA VAL A 141 18.71 -5.74 -9.92
C VAL A 141 19.19 -6.21 -8.55
N ILE A 142 18.26 -6.67 -7.70
CA ILE A 142 18.55 -7.21 -6.37
C ILE A 142 19.36 -8.51 -6.48
N GLN A 143 18.92 -9.43 -7.34
CA GLN A 143 19.59 -10.70 -7.61
C GLN A 143 21.00 -10.48 -8.16
N ALA A 144 21.15 -9.57 -9.12
CA ALA A 144 22.45 -9.23 -9.71
C ALA A 144 23.44 -8.62 -8.68
N ALA A 145 22.92 -8.00 -7.62
CA ALA A 145 23.72 -7.52 -6.49
C ALA A 145 24.12 -8.62 -5.50
N GLY A 146 23.76 -9.89 -5.74
CA GLY A 146 24.07 -11.04 -4.91
C GLY A 146 23.19 -11.16 -3.65
N ILE A 147 22.07 -10.47 -3.61
CA ILE A 147 21.06 -10.60 -2.56
C ILE A 147 20.11 -11.73 -2.99
N HIS A 148 19.82 -12.66 -2.07
CA HIS A 148 18.97 -13.80 -2.37
C HIS A 148 17.52 -13.36 -2.55
N THR A 149 16.89 -13.77 -3.66
CA THR A 149 15.53 -13.38 -4.02
C THR A 149 14.60 -14.58 -3.99
N MET A 150 13.49 -14.46 -3.26
CA MET A 150 12.51 -15.53 -3.15
C MET A 150 11.09 -14.98 -3.23
N SER A 151 10.18 -15.78 -3.84
CA SER A 151 8.79 -15.38 -3.98
C SER A 151 7.87 -16.59 -4.00
N ALA A 152 6.65 -16.43 -3.47
CA ALA A 152 5.60 -17.42 -3.62
C ALA A 152 4.22 -16.76 -3.82
N HIS A 153 3.39 -17.40 -4.62
CA HIS A 153 2.12 -16.85 -5.11
C HIS A 153 0.99 -17.85 -5.04
N ALA A 154 -0.20 -17.35 -4.78
CA ALA A 154 -1.38 -18.16 -4.55
C ALA A 154 -2.36 -18.23 -5.74
N HIS A 155 -1.95 -17.80 -6.95
CA HIS A 155 -2.79 -17.84 -8.16
C HIS A 155 -2.05 -18.43 -9.36
N GLY A 156 -2.77 -19.21 -10.18
CA GLY A 156 -2.20 -19.91 -11.33
C GLY A 156 -1.69 -19.02 -12.46
N TYR A 157 -2.16 -17.77 -12.55
CA TYR A 157 -1.66 -16.76 -13.49
C TYR A 157 -0.15 -16.56 -13.39
N PHE A 158 0.39 -16.60 -12.18
CA PHE A 158 1.81 -16.33 -11.92
C PHE A 158 2.78 -17.33 -12.60
N LYS A 159 2.30 -18.49 -13.05
CA LYS A 159 3.13 -19.47 -13.79
C LYS A 159 3.65 -18.93 -15.12
N ASN A 160 2.89 -18.05 -15.76
CA ASN A 160 3.17 -17.55 -17.11
C ASN A 160 3.14 -16.02 -17.19
N SER A 161 3.17 -15.33 -16.06
CA SER A 161 3.11 -13.87 -16.01
C SER A 161 4.39 -13.18 -16.48
N GLY A 162 5.54 -13.87 -16.40
CA GLY A 162 6.87 -13.29 -16.55
C GLY A 162 7.35 -12.57 -15.28
N PHE A 163 6.70 -12.80 -14.14
CA PHE A 163 7.07 -12.19 -12.84
C PHE A 163 8.10 -13.01 -12.06
N ASP A 164 8.52 -14.15 -12.59
CA ASP A 164 9.61 -14.98 -12.08
C ASP A 164 11.00 -14.39 -12.35
N GLN A 165 11.08 -13.34 -13.15
CA GLN A 165 12.32 -12.66 -13.49
C GLN A 165 13.01 -12.09 -12.26
N GLY A 166 14.28 -12.47 -12.04
CA GLY A 166 15.09 -12.01 -10.93
C GLY A 166 14.84 -12.71 -9.60
N PHE A 167 14.14 -13.86 -9.58
CA PHE A 167 13.98 -14.67 -8.39
C PHE A 167 14.83 -15.94 -8.44
N ASP A 168 15.61 -16.20 -7.38
CA ASP A 168 16.37 -17.45 -7.20
C ASP A 168 15.46 -18.62 -6.83
N ALA A 169 14.37 -18.34 -6.11
CA ALA A 169 13.32 -19.29 -5.77
C ALA A 169 11.95 -18.65 -6.03
N TYR A 170 11.13 -19.32 -6.84
CA TYR A 170 9.80 -18.87 -7.22
C TYR A 170 8.82 -20.04 -7.15
N GLU A 171 7.90 -20.01 -6.20
CA GLU A 171 6.97 -21.09 -5.96
C GLU A 171 5.52 -20.63 -6.17
N ILE A 172 4.66 -21.55 -6.59
CA ILE A 172 3.23 -21.32 -6.72
C ILE A 172 2.51 -22.38 -5.90
N VAL A 173 1.53 -21.96 -5.10
CA VAL A 173 0.69 -22.89 -4.34
C VAL A 173 0.21 -24.00 -5.25
N PRO A 174 0.41 -25.27 -4.86
CA PRO A 174 0.07 -26.40 -5.72
C PRO A 174 -1.45 -26.62 -5.81
N ASN A 175 -1.87 -27.35 -6.84
CA ASN A 175 -3.25 -27.82 -7.04
C ASN A 175 -4.32 -26.72 -7.15
N LEU A 176 -3.94 -25.51 -7.52
CA LEU A 176 -4.88 -24.41 -7.73
C LEU A 176 -5.88 -24.73 -8.84
N LYS A 177 -7.14 -24.51 -8.56
CA LYS A 177 -8.25 -24.60 -9.52
C LYS A 177 -8.68 -23.18 -9.88
N TRP A 178 -8.33 -22.74 -11.05
CA TRP A 178 -8.69 -21.40 -11.52
C TRP A 178 -9.06 -21.43 -13.00
N ASN A 179 -9.85 -20.48 -13.42
CA ASN A 179 -10.11 -20.14 -14.81
C ASN A 179 -10.21 -18.61 -14.95
N GLN A 180 -10.51 -18.12 -16.14
CA GLN A 180 -10.58 -16.67 -16.39
C GLN A 180 -11.67 -15.91 -15.61
N THR A 181 -12.59 -16.62 -14.96
CA THR A 181 -13.77 -16.02 -14.31
C THR A 181 -13.95 -16.41 -12.85
N THR A 182 -13.25 -17.42 -12.37
CA THR A 182 -13.43 -17.93 -11.01
C THR A 182 -12.12 -18.40 -10.38
N ASP A 183 -11.91 -17.97 -9.14
CA ASP A 183 -10.93 -18.54 -8.22
C ASP A 183 -11.66 -18.98 -6.94
N VAL A 184 -11.71 -20.27 -6.70
CA VAL A 184 -12.41 -20.88 -5.55
C VAL A 184 -11.44 -21.53 -4.56
N ASN A 185 -10.21 -21.08 -4.54
CA ASN A 185 -9.17 -21.66 -3.71
C ASN A 185 -9.11 -20.95 -2.35
N VAL A 186 -8.80 -21.73 -1.32
CA VAL A 186 -8.37 -21.24 -0.01
C VAL A 186 -6.87 -21.48 0.07
N THR A 187 -6.10 -20.43 0.03
CA THR A 187 -4.67 -20.50 -0.28
C THR A 187 -3.73 -19.99 0.83
N SER A 188 -4.22 -19.13 1.73
CA SER A 188 -3.37 -18.55 2.77
C SER A 188 -2.66 -19.57 3.65
N PRO A 189 -3.26 -20.72 4.02
CA PRO A 189 -2.56 -21.75 4.81
C PRO A 189 -1.33 -22.34 4.08
N GLU A 190 -1.51 -22.67 2.80
CA GLU A 190 -0.46 -23.24 1.96
C GLU A 190 0.63 -22.22 1.64
N LEU A 191 0.23 -21.00 1.30
CA LEU A 191 1.18 -19.92 1.00
C LEU A 191 2.04 -19.58 2.23
N GLU A 192 1.42 -19.49 3.40
CA GLU A 192 2.14 -19.25 4.65
C GLU A 192 3.14 -20.37 4.93
N ALA A 193 2.75 -21.65 4.78
CA ALA A 193 3.65 -22.78 4.97
C ALA A 193 4.82 -22.78 3.97
N ILE A 194 4.59 -22.39 2.70
CA ILE A 194 5.64 -22.22 1.70
C ILE A 194 6.58 -21.09 2.12
N ALA A 195 6.03 -19.95 2.52
CA ALA A 195 6.81 -18.80 2.97
C ALA A 195 7.69 -19.13 4.19
N GLU A 196 7.13 -19.80 5.20
CA GLU A 196 7.91 -20.28 6.36
C GLU A 196 9.03 -21.24 5.96
N LYS A 197 8.76 -22.19 5.05
CA LYS A 197 9.77 -23.11 4.53
C LYS A 197 10.89 -22.38 3.81
N MET A 198 10.57 -21.41 2.93
CA MET A 198 11.57 -20.62 2.20
C MET A 198 12.41 -19.75 3.13
N LEU A 199 11.78 -19.04 4.05
CA LEU A 199 12.43 -18.17 5.02
C LEU A 199 13.19 -18.95 6.10
N GLY A 200 12.77 -20.16 6.45
CA GLY A 200 13.38 -21.02 7.45
C GLY A 200 14.52 -21.91 6.92
N ASP A 201 14.82 -21.86 5.63
CA ASP A 201 15.93 -22.61 5.06
C ASP A 201 17.27 -22.07 5.62
N PRO A 202 18.09 -22.90 6.29
CA PRO A 202 19.37 -22.48 6.87
C PRO A 202 20.33 -21.84 5.85
N GLN A 203 20.21 -22.17 4.55
CA GLN A 203 21.01 -21.53 3.52
C GLN A 203 20.57 -20.07 3.26
N ASN A 204 19.31 -19.75 3.53
CA ASN A 204 18.75 -18.41 3.36
C ASN A 204 18.96 -17.54 4.62
N GLU A 205 18.93 -18.14 5.81
CA GLU A 205 19.13 -17.40 7.07
C GLU A 205 20.48 -16.64 7.16
N GLN A 206 21.49 -17.10 6.42
CA GLN A 206 22.83 -16.50 6.43
C GLN A 206 23.05 -15.43 5.35
N LYS A 207 22.09 -15.23 4.45
CA LYS A 207 22.16 -14.28 3.34
C LYS A 207 21.21 -13.11 3.57
N ARG A 208 21.59 -11.96 3.03
CA ARG A 208 20.58 -10.91 2.82
C ARG A 208 19.56 -11.42 1.82
N PHE A 209 18.28 -11.08 2.05
CA PHE A 209 17.22 -11.53 1.15
C PHE A 209 16.21 -10.42 0.83
N PHE A 210 15.59 -10.57 -0.33
CA PHE A 210 14.32 -10.01 -0.71
C PHE A 210 13.31 -11.16 -0.82
N ALA A 211 12.22 -11.10 -0.05
CA ALA A 211 11.15 -12.07 -0.12
C ALA A 211 9.83 -11.37 -0.48
N TRP A 212 9.08 -11.93 -1.42
CA TRP A 212 7.76 -11.43 -1.82
C TRP A 212 6.73 -12.55 -1.77
N PHE A 213 5.67 -12.35 -0.96
CA PHE A 213 4.56 -13.29 -0.86
C PHE A 213 3.24 -12.58 -1.20
N HIS A 214 2.51 -13.15 -2.16
CA HIS A 214 1.26 -12.57 -2.66
C HIS A 214 0.07 -13.43 -2.24
N PHE A 215 -0.71 -12.93 -1.26
CA PHE A 215 -1.92 -13.56 -0.74
C PHE A 215 -3.11 -13.22 -1.62
N VAL A 216 -4.01 -14.19 -1.87
CA VAL A 216 -5.08 -14.05 -2.87
C VAL A 216 -6.48 -14.32 -2.30
N ASP A 217 -6.61 -14.85 -1.07
CA ASP A 217 -7.94 -15.26 -0.57
C ASP A 217 -9.02 -14.15 -0.56
N PRO A 218 -8.72 -12.83 -0.39
CA PRO A 218 -9.73 -11.78 -0.54
C PRO A 218 -10.27 -11.56 -1.97
N HIS A 219 -9.71 -12.25 -2.98
CA HIS A 219 -10.23 -12.23 -4.34
C HIS A 219 -11.58 -12.98 -4.45
N ASP A 220 -12.46 -12.55 -5.36
CA ASP A 220 -13.73 -13.26 -5.65
C ASP A 220 -13.46 -14.67 -6.23
N GLN A 221 -14.16 -15.68 -5.73
CA GLN A 221 -15.39 -15.71 -4.94
C GLN A 221 -15.07 -15.81 -3.45
N TYR A 222 -15.74 -14.96 -2.67
CA TYR A 222 -15.53 -14.91 -1.22
C TYR A 222 -16.13 -16.14 -0.53
N ILE A 223 -15.29 -16.88 0.17
CA ILE A 223 -15.61 -18.14 0.84
C ILE A 223 -15.90 -17.88 2.33
N ARG A 224 -16.83 -18.61 2.91
CA ARG A 224 -17.08 -18.54 4.35
C ARG A 224 -16.06 -19.39 5.09
N HIS A 225 -15.46 -18.81 6.13
CA HIS A 225 -14.53 -19.50 7.00
C HIS A 225 -15.17 -19.81 8.36
N GLU A 226 -14.86 -20.98 8.92
CA GLU A 226 -15.36 -21.38 10.22
C GLU A 226 -14.94 -20.40 11.32
N GLY A 227 -15.91 -20.00 12.15
CA GLY A 227 -15.69 -19.05 13.25
C GLY A 227 -15.53 -17.58 12.82
N ILE A 228 -15.79 -17.26 11.54
CA ILE A 228 -15.81 -15.87 11.02
C ILE A 228 -17.21 -15.60 10.47
N ASP A 229 -17.90 -14.61 11.01
CA ASP A 229 -19.23 -14.22 10.53
C ASP A 229 -19.45 -12.70 10.69
N TYR A 230 -19.41 -11.98 9.58
CA TYR A 230 -19.75 -10.56 9.51
C TYR A 230 -21.13 -10.34 8.84
N GLY A 231 -21.78 -11.39 8.29
CA GLY A 231 -23.06 -11.32 7.61
C GLY A 231 -23.09 -12.11 6.30
N LYS A 232 -23.88 -11.65 5.31
CA LYS A 232 -24.21 -12.41 4.10
C LYS A 232 -24.00 -11.63 2.80
N THR A 233 -23.77 -10.32 2.85
CA THR A 233 -23.49 -9.53 1.66
C THR A 233 -22.10 -9.89 1.11
N ALA A 234 -21.82 -9.53 -0.14
CA ALA A 234 -20.50 -9.71 -0.73
C ALA A 234 -19.41 -9.03 0.13
N ARG A 235 -19.65 -7.81 0.61
CA ARG A 235 -18.75 -7.10 1.52
C ARG A 235 -18.55 -7.83 2.85
N ASP A 236 -19.61 -8.43 3.43
CA ASP A 236 -19.47 -9.19 4.68
C ASP A 236 -18.59 -10.44 4.49
N LEU A 237 -18.72 -11.10 3.35
CA LEU A 237 -17.91 -12.29 3.02
C LEU A 237 -16.46 -11.89 2.74
N TYR A 238 -16.23 -10.82 2.01
CA TYR A 238 -14.91 -10.24 1.77
C TYR A 238 -14.22 -9.83 3.08
N ASP A 239 -14.92 -9.20 4.02
CA ASP A 239 -14.40 -8.91 5.35
C ASP A 239 -13.97 -10.22 6.08
N GLY A 240 -14.69 -11.31 5.84
CA GLY A 240 -14.34 -12.64 6.34
C GLY A 240 -13.05 -13.18 5.74
N GLU A 241 -12.85 -13.03 4.43
CA GLU A 241 -11.61 -13.41 3.73
C GLU A 241 -10.41 -12.62 4.24
N ILE A 242 -10.57 -11.31 4.47
CA ILE A 242 -9.50 -10.49 5.05
C ILE A 242 -9.13 -11.02 6.44
N THR A 243 -10.12 -11.31 7.29
CA THR A 243 -9.86 -11.85 8.64
C THR A 243 -9.16 -13.21 8.57
N PHE A 244 -9.52 -14.04 7.61
CA PHE A 244 -8.88 -15.32 7.40
C PHE A 244 -7.42 -15.14 6.96
N THR A 245 -7.17 -14.33 5.95
CA THR A 245 -5.83 -14.01 5.42
C THR A 245 -4.94 -13.38 6.50
N ASP A 246 -5.48 -12.42 7.28
CA ASP A 246 -4.77 -11.75 8.36
C ASP A 246 -4.24 -12.73 9.44
N ARG A 247 -4.95 -13.83 9.70
CA ARG A 247 -4.48 -14.88 10.63
C ARG A 247 -3.19 -15.53 10.16
N TYR A 248 -3.07 -15.81 8.87
CA TYR A 248 -1.88 -16.46 8.29
C TYR A 248 -0.75 -15.46 8.09
N ILE A 249 -1.05 -14.22 7.73
CA ILE A 249 -0.05 -13.13 7.75
C ILE A 249 0.48 -12.95 9.18
N GLY A 250 -0.38 -12.96 10.19
CA GLY A 250 0.03 -12.90 11.60
C GLY A 250 1.01 -13.99 12.00
N LYS A 251 0.76 -15.26 11.57
CA LYS A 251 1.69 -16.38 11.82
C LYS A 251 3.03 -16.17 11.12
N LEU A 252 3.01 -15.75 9.84
CA LEU A 252 4.24 -15.45 9.10
C LEU A 252 5.05 -14.33 9.77
N LEU A 253 4.40 -13.27 10.24
CA LEU A 253 5.05 -12.18 10.98
C LEU A 253 5.67 -12.66 12.28
N ASP A 254 4.97 -13.51 13.04
CA ASP A 254 5.47 -14.12 14.27
C ASP A 254 6.65 -15.05 13.99
N PHE A 255 6.59 -15.83 12.89
CA PHE A 255 7.69 -16.67 12.45
C PHE A 255 8.94 -15.84 12.16
N VAL A 256 8.83 -14.78 11.36
CA VAL A 256 9.93 -13.87 11.03
C VAL A 256 10.51 -13.21 12.29
N ALA A 257 9.66 -12.76 13.20
CA ALA A 257 10.09 -12.12 14.44
C ALA A 257 10.94 -13.02 15.34
N GLN A 258 10.77 -14.34 15.25
CA GLN A 258 11.54 -15.33 16.04
C GLN A 258 12.87 -15.71 15.39
N ARG A 259 13.15 -15.28 14.16
CA ARG A 259 14.37 -15.62 13.43
C ARG A 259 15.51 -14.66 13.75
N PRO A 260 16.77 -15.09 13.57
CA PRO A 260 17.95 -14.23 13.77
C PRO A 260 17.90 -12.93 12.94
N TYR A 261 17.36 -13.01 11.73
CA TYR A 261 17.21 -11.88 10.82
C TYR A 261 15.98 -10.99 11.13
N GLY A 262 15.05 -11.41 11.97
CA GLY A 262 13.80 -10.68 12.21
C GLY A 262 13.99 -9.24 12.68
N LYS A 263 15.06 -8.98 13.45
CA LYS A 263 15.39 -7.63 13.94
C LYS A 263 15.97 -6.69 12.86
N LYS A 264 16.38 -7.24 11.72
CA LYS A 264 16.94 -6.49 10.59
C LYS A 264 16.08 -6.63 9.32
N THR A 265 14.87 -7.14 9.43
CA THR A 265 13.95 -7.26 8.29
C THR A 265 13.00 -6.09 8.26
N ALA A 266 12.99 -5.36 7.15
CA ALA A 266 11.93 -4.42 6.83
C ALA A 266 10.72 -5.20 6.33
N ILE A 267 9.53 -4.86 6.84
CA ILE A 267 8.26 -5.46 6.42
C ILE A 267 7.49 -4.39 5.66
N ILE A 268 7.07 -4.71 4.45
CA ILE A 268 6.26 -3.86 3.58
C ILE A 268 4.95 -4.60 3.32
N VAL A 269 3.83 -3.95 3.58
CA VAL A 269 2.50 -4.49 3.28
C VAL A 269 1.77 -3.53 2.38
N THR A 270 1.24 -4.04 1.27
CA THR A 270 0.41 -3.29 0.33
C THR A 270 -0.58 -4.23 -0.37
N ALA A 271 -1.40 -3.66 -1.27
CA ALA A 271 -2.22 -4.43 -2.19
C ALA A 271 -1.84 -4.10 -3.64
N ASP A 272 -2.20 -4.97 -4.54
CA ASP A 272 -2.08 -4.72 -5.97
C ASP A 272 -3.24 -3.87 -6.52
N HIS A 273 -4.45 -3.98 -5.97
CA HIS A 273 -5.63 -3.15 -6.22
C HIS A 273 -6.68 -3.35 -5.12
N GLY A 274 -7.79 -2.65 -5.23
CA GLY A 274 -8.95 -2.78 -4.37
C GLY A 274 -10.10 -3.58 -4.99
N GLU A 275 -11.33 -3.40 -4.47
CA GLU A 275 -12.51 -4.17 -4.83
C GLU A 275 -13.78 -3.33 -4.74
N ALA A 276 -14.79 -3.57 -5.60
CA ALA A 276 -16.08 -2.89 -5.61
C ALA A 276 -17.21 -3.81 -5.14
N PHE A 277 -18.19 -3.24 -4.46
CA PHE A 277 -19.37 -3.92 -3.91
C PHE A 277 -20.67 -3.21 -4.28
N GLY A 278 -20.77 -2.70 -5.50
CA GLY A 278 -21.93 -1.97 -6.02
C GLY A 278 -21.68 -0.48 -6.22
N GLU A 279 -20.56 0.07 -5.74
CA GLU A 279 -20.17 1.46 -5.99
C GLU A 279 -20.03 1.69 -7.50
N HIS A 280 -20.53 2.82 -8.00
CA HIS A 280 -20.59 3.17 -9.44
C HIS A 280 -21.27 2.11 -10.31
N GLY A 281 -22.13 1.24 -9.71
CA GLY A 281 -22.76 0.12 -10.39
C GLY A 281 -21.80 -1.03 -10.71
N MET A 282 -20.64 -1.08 -10.08
CA MET A 282 -19.63 -2.11 -10.27
C MET A 282 -19.64 -3.13 -9.14
N GLU A 283 -19.36 -4.35 -9.52
CA GLU A 283 -18.99 -5.42 -8.62
C GLU A 283 -17.61 -5.93 -9.04
N ARG A 284 -16.78 -6.35 -8.06
CA ARG A 284 -15.42 -6.83 -8.30
C ARG A 284 -14.48 -5.71 -8.74
N HIS A 285 -13.44 -6.04 -9.51
CA HIS A 285 -12.36 -5.15 -9.92
C HIS A 285 -12.11 -5.21 -11.43
N ALA A 286 -11.07 -4.58 -11.91
CA ALA A 286 -10.72 -4.35 -13.31
C ALA A 286 -11.67 -3.35 -14.01
N PHE A 287 -11.50 -3.15 -15.29
CA PHE A 287 -12.30 -2.36 -16.22
C PHE A 287 -12.42 -0.85 -15.94
N GLU A 288 -12.26 -0.41 -14.68
CA GLU A 288 -12.41 0.99 -14.24
C GLU A 288 -11.30 1.37 -13.26
N VAL A 289 -11.19 2.68 -12.95
CA VAL A 289 -10.12 3.22 -12.10
C VAL A 289 -10.66 4.14 -10.99
N TRP A 290 -11.81 3.77 -10.42
CA TRP A 290 -12.42 4.44 -9.28
C TRP A 290 -11.60 4.27 -7.99
N GLU A 291 -11.76 5.19 -7.02
CA GLU A 291 -10.98 5.20 -5.76
C GLU A 291 -10.98 3.85 -5.03
N MET A 292 -12.15 3.19 -4.91
CA MET A 292 -12.24 1.92 -4.22
C MET A 292 -11.48 0.77 -4.91
N LEU A 293 -11.13 0.93 -6.20
CA LEU A 293 -10.35 -0.05 -6.97
C LEU A 293 -8.85 0.22 -6.96
N VAL A 294 -8.45 1.49 -6.79
CA VAL A 294 -7.06 1.89 -7.04
C VAL A 294 -6.35 2.49 -5.83
N ARG A 295 -7.08 3.00 -4.85
CA ARG A 295 -6.50 3.37 -3.57
C ARG A 295 -6.30 2.12 -2.72
N VAL A 296 -5.06 1.90 -2.27
CA VAL A 296 -4.63 0.68 -1.59
C VAL A 296 -3.94 1.00 -0.28
N PRO A 297 -3.89 0.07 0.69
CA PRO A 297 -3.06 0.23 1.87
C PRO A 297 -1.57 0.18 1.49
N LEU A 298 -0.76 0.97 2.19
CA LEU A 298 0.70 0.88 2.10
C LEU A 298 1.29 1.19 3.47
N MET A 299 2.07 0.26 4.00
CA MET A 299 2.77 0.44 5.27
C MET A 299 4.17 -0.17 5.26
N PHE A 300 5.07 0.50 5.99
CA PHE A 300 6.46 0.08 6.15
C PHE A 300 6.79 -0.03 7.63
N VAL A 301 7.27 -1.19 8.06
CA VAL A 301 7.92 -1.38 9.36
C VAL A 301 9.39 -1.58 9.10
N ILE A 302 10.21 -0.59 9.42
CA ILE A 302 11.65 -0.61 9.16
C ILE A 302 12.38 -0.53 10.51
N PRO A 303 13.34 -1.42 10.81
CA PRO A 303 14.12 -1.35 12.03
C PRO A 303 14.78 0.02 12.22
N GLY A 304 14.53 0.66 13.36
CA GLY A 304 15.08 1.99 13.66
C GLY A 304 14.29 3.17 13.12
N VAL A 305 13.20 2.95 12.36
CA VAL A 305 12.29 3.99 11.88
C VAL A 305 11.06 4.05 12.78
N PRO A 306 10.74 5.20 13.40
CA PRO A 306 9.54 5.34 14.23
C PRO A 306 8.26 5.31 13.39
N PRO A 307 7.11 4.91 13.99
CA PRO A 307 5.82 4.95 13.29
C PRO A 307 5.43 6.40 12.95
N ALA A 308 4.79 6.55 11.80
CA ALA A 308 4.29 7.84 11.30
C ALA A 308 3.07 7.64 10.38
N ARG A 309 2.35 8.71 10.12
CA ARG A 309 1.31 8.77 9.08
C ARG A 309 1.74 9.78 8.03
N ILE A 310 1.61 9.40 6.77
CA ILE A 310 1.92 10.24 5.61
C ILE A 310 0.67 10.36 4.76
N ASP A 311 0.16 11.57 4.64
CA ASP A 311 -1.08 11.84 3.90
C ASP A 311 -0.82 12.26 2.44
N THR A 312 0.44 12.49 2.08
CA THR A 312 0.84 12.81 0.70
C THR A 312 0.57 11.61 -0.22
N GLN A 313 -0.05 11.87 -1.37
CA GLN A 313 -0.32 10.81 -2.35
C GLN A 313 0.96 10.22 -2.90
N ARG A 314 0.99 8.89 -2.97
CA ARG A 314 2.11 8.12 -3.55
C ARG A 314 1.60 6.98 -4.40
N SER A 315 2.39 6.62 -5.38
CA SER A 315 2.06 5.56 -6.33
C SER A 315 2.92 4.32 -6.10
N ALA A 316 2.38 3.17 -6.39
CA ALA A 316 3.11 1.91 -6.40
C ALA A 316 4.31 1.89 -7.38
N ILE A 317 4.39 2.83 -8.32
CA ILE A 317 5.56 3.05 -9.19
C ILE A 317 6.82 3.40 -8.37
N ASP A 318 6.63 3.96 -7.18
CA ASP A 318 7.71 4.34 -6.25
C ASP A 318 8.32 3.14 -5.52
N MET A 319 7.69 1.96 -5.60
CA MET A 319 8.14 0.78 -4.84
C MET A 319 9.45 0.20 -5.37
N ALA A 320 9.63 0.12 -6.67
CA ALA A 320 10.88 -0.37 -7.26
C ALA A 320 12.09 0.46 -6.79
N PRO A 321 12.15 1.80 -6.98
CA PRO A 321 13.27 2.60 -6.47
C PRO A 321 13.36 2.61 -4.93
N THR A 322 12.25 2.50 -4.20
CA THR A 322 12.27 2.45 -2.72
C THR A 322 12.93 1.17 -2.23
N ILE A 323 12.55 0.01 -2.76
CA ILE A 323 13.13 -1.28 -2.35
C ILE A 323 14.62 -1.35 -2.69
N LEU A 324 15.04 -0.84 -3.86
CA LEU A 324 16.45 -0.75 -4.19
C LEU A 324 17.22 0.14 -3.20
N ASP A 325 16.65 1.29 -2.84
CA ASP A 325 17.26 2.24 -1.90
C ASP A 325 17.34 1.66 -0.48
N LEU A 326 16.35 0.89 -0.02
CA LEU A 326 16.39 0.13 1.23
C LEU A 326 17.57 -0.87 1.26
N PHE A 327 17.93 -1.42 0.13
CA PHE A 327 19.11 -2.27 0.00
C PHE A 327 20.42 -1.48 -0.17
N GLY A 328 20.37 -0.17 -0.34
CA GLY A 328 21.52 0.68 -0.67
C GLY A 328 22.03 0.45 -2.10
N LEU A 329 21.17 -0.01 -2.99
CA LEU A 329 21.50 -0.22 -4.40
C LEU A 329 21.29 1.06 -5.21
N PRO A 330 22.03 1.26 -6.31
CA PRO A 330 21.88 2.44 -7.14
C PRO A 330 20.51 2.46 -7.81
N ARG A 331 20.01 3.68 -8.02
CA ARG A 331 18.79 3.89 -8.79
C ARG A 331 18.98 3.45 -10.24
N GLU A 332 18.04 2.65 -10.73
CA GLU A 332 17.93 2.32 -12.14
C GLU A 332 17.22 3.43 -12.92
N ALA A 333 17.85 3.85 -14.02
CA ALA A 333 17.34 4.96 -14.85
C ALA A 333 16.03 4.61 -15.56
N SER A 334 15.75 3.31 -15.74
CA SER A 334 14.53 2.83 -16.38
C SER A 334 13.30 2.87 -15.45
N PHE A 335 13.48 3.01 -14.13
CA PHE A 335 12.39 3.11 -13.18
C PHE A 335 11.98 4.58 -13.00
N GLU A 336 10.70 4.87 -13.26
CA GLU A 336 10.18 6.24 -13.34
C GLU A 336 9.81 6.80 -11.96
N GLY A 337 9.51 5.91 -10.99
CA GLY A 337 9.20 6.27 -9.61
C GLY A 337 10.35 6.94 -8.88
N LYS A 338 10.09 7.43 -7.68
CA LYS A 338 11.08 8.01 -6.76
C LYS A 338 11.06 7.25 -5.44
N SER A 339 12.25 7.07 -4.84
CA SER A 339 12.35 6.44 -3.53
C SER A 339 11.57 7.19 -2.46
N LEU A 340 10.82 6.45 -1.65
CA LEU A 340 10.11 6.94 -0.46
C LEU A 340 11.00 6.98 0.79
N VAL A 341 12.25 6.51 0.71
CA VAL A 341 13.18 6.45 1.85
C VAL A 341 13.35 7.80 2.55
N PRO A 342 13.47 8.96 1.88
CA PRO A 342 13.54 10.25 2.56
C PRO A 342 12.29 10.54 3.43
N GLU A 343 11.11 10.16 2.98
CA GLU A 343 9.87 10.31 3.76
C GLU A 343 9.85 9.35 4.95
N LEU A 344 10.23 8.10 4.73
CA LEU A 344 10.33 7.08 5.77
C LEU A 344 11.30 7.47 6.88
N LEU A 345 12.37 8.20 6.54
CA LEU A 345 13.35 8.73 7.50
C LEU A 345 12.94 10.08 8.13
N GLY A 346 11.75 10.61 7.78
CA GLY A 346 11.27 11.89 8.29
C GLY A 346 12.02 13.12 7.74
N GLU A 347 12.75 12.98 6.64
CA GLU A 347 13.54 14.06 6.03
C GLU A 347 12.66 15.09 5.30
N CYS A 348 11.38 14.79 5.16
CA CYS A 348 10.40 15.65 4.50
C CYS A 348 9.74 16.67 5.45
N ALA A 349 10.09 16.70 6.72
CA ALA A 349 9.53 17.60 7.69
C ALA A 349 10.29 18.96 7.73
N GLY A 350 9.53 20.06 7.84
CA GLY A 350 10.07 21.42 7.97
C GLY A 350 10.63 22.02 6.67
N ASP A 351 11.28 23.18 6.78
CA ASP A 351 11.79 23.95 5.63
C ASP A 351 12.82 23.16 4.77
N ALA A 352 13.59 22.28 5.41
CA ALA A 352 14.54 21.42 4.69
C ALA A 352 13.82 20.37 3.82
N GLY A 353 12.64 19.90 4.24
CA GLY A 353 11.81 18.97 3.48
C GLY A 353 11.20 19.60 2.24
N ALA A 354 10.84 20.87 2.29
CA ALA A 354 10.29 21.59 1.14
C ALA A 354 11.29 21.73 -0.03
N ALA A 355 12.60 21.67 0.26
CA ALA A 355 13.66 21.72 -0.75
C ALA A 355 14.05 20.33 -1.30
N ASN A 356 13.55 19.23 -0.70
CA ASN A 356 13.85 17.87 -1.13
C ASN A 356 12.87 17.42 -2.22
N GLU A 357 13.35 17.25 -3.45
CA GLU A 357 12.53 16.78 -4.58
C GLU A 357 11.81 15.45 -4.33
N ALA A 358 12.36 14.56 -3.49
CA ALA A 358 11.73 13.31 -3.14
C ALA A 358 10.44 13.51 -2.34
N CYS A 359 10.36 14.61 -1.59
CA CYS A 359 9.23 14.97 -0.73
C CYS A 359 8.16 15.81 -1.44
N ALA A 360 8.46 16.30 -2.63
CA ALA A 360 7.54 17.15 -3.39
C ALA A 360 6.23 16.42 -3.71
N GLU A 361 5.16 17.18 -3.81
CA GLU A 361 3.91 16.68 -4.39
C GLU A 361 4.14 16.24 -5.83
N ARG A 362 3.59 15.09 -6.20
CA ARG A 362 3.79 14.46 -7.50
C ARG A 362 2.47 14.04 -8.09
N ASP A 363 2.42 14.00 -9.42
CA ASP A 363 1.32 13.38 -10.12
C ASP A 363 1.32 11.87 -9.85
N VAL A 364 0.17 11.33 -9.53
CA VAL A 364 -0.06 9.89 -9.43
C VAL A 364 -0.85 9.45 -10.66
N VAL A 365 -0.40 8.38 -11.26
CA VAL A 365 -1.03 7.82 -12.45
C VAL A 365 -1.41 6.37 -12.20
N VAL A 366 -2.68 6.06 -12.44
CA VAL A 366 -3.18 4.70 -12.48
C VAL A 366 -3.48 4.37 -13.93
N ASP A 367 -2.84 3.34 -14.45
CA ASP A 367 -2.83 3.03 -15.88
C ASP A 367 -3.50 1.68 -16.14
N LEU A 368 -4.63 1.72 -16.83
CA LEU A 368 -5.36 0.56 -17.29
C LEU A 368 -5.29 0.52 -18.82
N PRO A 369 -4.24 -0.07 -19.41
CA PRO A 369 -4.13 -0.18 -20.87
C PRO A 369 -5.20 -1.12 -21.44
N ALA A 370 -5.56 -0.90 -22.70
CA ALA A 370 -6.47 -1.78 -23.41
C ALA A 370 -5.92 -3.21 -23.51
N THR A 371 -6.80 -4.18 -23.35
CA THR A 371 -6.53 -5.62 -23.51
C THR A 371 -7.59 -6.27 -24.41
N SER A 372 -7.54 -7.60 -24.56
CA SER A 372 -8.59 -8.37 -25.26
C SER A 372 -9.98 -8.14 -24.66
N ASP A 373 -10.07 -7.84 -23.35
CA ASP A 373 -11.31 -7.84 -22.59
C ASP A 373 -11.64 -6.49 -21.94
N SER A 374 -10.73 -5.52 -22.00
CA SER A 374 -10.92 -4.19 -21.39
C SER A 374 -10.56 -3.05 -22.32
N GLU A 375 -11.31 -1.97 -22.23
CA GLU A 375 -10.96 -0.69 -22.84
C GLU A 375 -9.86 0.00 -22.01
N LYS A 376 -9.16 0.97 -22.63
CA LYS A 376 -8.15 1.75 -21.93
C LYS A 376 -8.83 2.80 -21.05
N HIS A 377 -8.46 2.80 -19.77
CA HIS A 377 -8.79 3.87 -18.84
C HIS A 377 -7.52 4.36 -18.14
N ARG A 378 -7.54 5.60 -17.65
CA ARG A 378 -6.44 6.15 -16.87
C ARG A 378 -6.97 7.11 -15.82
N ALA A 379 -6.51 6.96 -14.57
CA ALA A 379 -6.68 8.01 -13.58
C ALA A 379 -5.37 8.81 -13.46
N PHE A 380 -5.54 10.13 -13.30
CA PHE A 380 -4.45 11.07 -13.08
C PHE A 380 -4.81 11.96 -11.89
N ILE A 381 -3.98 11.94 -10.85
CA ILE A 381 -4.27 12.55 -9.57
C ILE A 381 -3.17 13.56 -9.25
N HIS A 382 -3.55 14.77 -8.87
CA HIS A 382 -2.67 15.81 -8.36
C HIS A 382 -3.35 16.50 -7.18
N GLY A 383 -2.70 16.49 -6.02
CA GLY A 383 -3.35 16.96 -4.81
C GLY A 383 -4.63 16.18 -4.53
N HIS A 384 -5.73 16.89 -4.37
CA HIS A 384 -7.05 16.29 -4.18
C HIS A 384 -7.83 16.08 -5.48
N GLU A 385 -7.29 16.56 -6.58
CA GLU A 385 -7.96 16.53 -7.88
C GLU A 385 -7.64 15.23 -8.61
N LYS A 386 -8.67 14.56 -9.11
CA LYS A 386 -8.53 13.34 -9.90
C LYS A 386 -9.27 13.48 -11.22
N ILE A 387 -8.59 13.20 -12.31
CA ILE A 387 -9.20 13.01 -13.64
C ILE A 387 -9.26 11.52 -13.95
N ILE A 388 -10.38 11.06 -14.47
CA ILE A 388 -10.53 9.76 -15.12
C ILE A 388 -10.71 9.98 -16.62
N ASP A 389 -9.78 9.43 -17.42
CA ASP A 389 -9.86 9.36 -18.89
C ASP A 389 -10.39 7.99 -19.29
N PHE A 390 -11.58 7.95 -19.86
CA PHE A 390 -12.23 6.73 -20.34
C PHE A 390 -11.79 6.31 -21.74
N GLY A 391 -10.74 6.92 -22.26
CA GLY A 391 -10.08 6.53 -23.51
C GLY A 391 -10.84 6.90 -24.79
N LYS A 392 -12.15 7.01 -24.74
CA LYS A 392 -13.01 7.33 -25.90
C LYS A 392 -13.23 8.83 -26.03
N GLN A 393 -12.86 9.42 -27.18
CA GLN A 393 -13.18 10.80 -27.54
C GLN A 393 -12.86 11.84 -26.46
N GLU A 394 -11.80 11.60 -25.65
CA GLU A 394 -11.46 12.45 -24.50
C GLU A 394 -12.63 12.66 -23.52
N TYR A 395 -13.39 11.60 -23.23
CA TYR A 395 -14.39 11.66 -22.18
C TYR A 395 -13.66 11.66 -20.81
N LEU A 396 -13.61 12.85 -20.20
CA LEU A 396 -12.91 13.08 -18.94
C LEU A 396 -13.94 13.39 -17.85
N LEU A 397 -13.80 12.75 -16.70
CA LEU A 397 -14.46 13.14 -15.45
C LEU A 397 -13.40 13.63 -14.47
N MET A 398 -13.68 14.73 -13.78
CA MET A 398 -12.82 15.24 -12.71
C MET A 398 -13.59 15.21 -11.39
N PHE A 399 -12.87 14.93 -10.31
CA PHE A 399 -13.40 14.90 -8.95
C PHE A 399 -12.44 15.62 -8.00
N ASP A 400 -12.99 16.25 -6.97
CA ASP A 400 -12.25 16.71 -5.79
C ASP A 400 -12.39 15.64 -4.69
N LEU A 401 -11.38 14.82 -4.50
CA LEU A 401 -11.39 13.69 -3.56
C LEU A 401 -11.46 14.13 -2.09
N ALA A 402 -11.15 15.39 -1.77
CA ALA A 402 -11.32 15.92 -0.42
C ALA A 402 -12.79 16.22 -0.10
N ALA A 403 -13.53 16.73 -1.07
CA ALA A 403 -14.96 17.07 -0.93
C ALA A 403 -15.85 15.88 -1.31
N ASP A 404 -15.41 15.03 -2.24
CA ASP A 404 -16.18 13.92 -2.83
C ASP A 404 -15.31 12.64 -2.93
N PRO A 405 -14.94 12.04 -1.80
CA PRO A 405 -14.06 10.85 -1.78
C PRO A 405 -14.71 9.60 -2.41
N GLU A 406 -16.01 9.64 -2.67
CA GLU A 406 -16.75 8.56 -3.32
C GLU A 406 -16.99 8.82 -4.83
N GLU A 407 -16.44 9.90 -5.39
CA GLU A 407 -16.48 10.22 -6.82
C GLU A 407 -17.91 10.28 -7.41
N LYS A 408 -18.88 10.83 -6.65
CA LYS A 408 -20.29 10.89 -7.04
C LYS A 408 -20.68 12.16 -7.79
N HIS A 409 -19.88 13.23 -7.69
CA HIS A 409 -20.21 14.56 -8.16
C HIS A 409 -19.12 15.11 -9.09
N PRO A 410 -19.11 14.70 -10.38
CA PRO A 410 -18.05 15.10 -11.29
C PRO A 410 -18.08 16.60 -11.60
N ILE A 411 -16.91 17.21 -11.62
CA ILE A 411 -16.66 18.59 -12.05
C ILE A 411 -16.39 18.56 -13.56
N SER A 412 -17.09 19.37 -14.35
CA SER A 412 -16.98 19.35 -15.81
C SER A 412 -16.60 20.70 -16.43
N LYS A 413 -16.37 21.74 -15.61
CA LYS A 413 -16.03 23.09 -16.06
C LYS A 413 -15.48 23.94 -14.91
N GLY A 414 -14.78 25.00 -15.25
CA GLY A 414 -14.19 25.97 -14.33
C GLY A 414 -12.67 26.00 -14.44
N ASP A 415 -12.04 26.99 -13.82
CA ASP A 415 -10.60 27.22 -13.96
C ASP A 415 -9.78 26.03 -13.41
N GLU A 416 -10.21 25.39 -12.33
CA GLU A 416 -9.59 24.18 -11.76
C GLU A 416 -9.66 23.01 -12.72
N TYR A 417 -10.86 22.75 -13.30
CA TYR A 417 -11.03 21.73 -14.32
C TYR A 417 -10.12 21.96 -15.53
N ASP A 418 -10.09 23.19 -16.06
CA ASP A 418 -9.31 23.51 -17.24
C ASP A 418 -7.79 23.38 -16.96
N ALA A 419 -7.34 23.78 -15.76
CA ALA A 419 -5.95 23.62 -15.31
C ALA A 419 -5.55 22.15 -15.19
N MET A 420 -6.41 21.33 -14.56
CA MET A 420 -6.15 19.91 -14.36
C MET A 420 -6.17 19.14 -15.69
N VAL A 421 -7.10 19.45 -16.59
CA VAL A 421 -7.13 18.88 -17.95
C VAL A 421 -5.87 19.26 -18.75
N ALA A 422 -5.40 20.50 -18.64
CA ALA A 422 -4.17 20.93 -19.30
C ALA A 422 -2.95 20.17 -18.75
N ARG A 423 -2.87 19.97 -17.43
CA ARG A 423 -1.83 19.17 -16.76
C ARG A 423 -1.85 17.72 -17.23
N TYR A 424 -3.02 17.08 -17.22
CA TYR A 424 -3.19 15.72 -17.72
C TYR A 424 -2.78 15.58 -19.19
N ARG A 425 -3.20 16.51 -20.06
CA ARG A 425 -2.81 16.51 -21.48
C ARG A 425 -1.30 16.70 -21.68
N ALA A 426 -0.64 17.46 -20.81
CA ALA A 426 0.81 17.58 -20.84
C ALA A 426 1.48 16.25 -20.47
N PHE A 427 1.03 15.60 -19.40
CA PHE A 427 1.48 14.26 -19.00
C PHE A 427 1.26 13.23 -20.11
N LYS A 428 0.04 13.17 -20.68
CA LYS A 428 -0.32 12.20 -21.73
C LYS A 428 0.65 12.22 -22.93
N LYS A 429 1.29 13.35 -23.22
CA LYS A 429 2.29 13.49 -24.29
C LYS A 429 3.65 12.87 -23.95
N THR A 430 3.93 12.63 -22.67
CA THR A 430 5.20 12.02 -22.24
C THR A 430 5.17 10.50 -22.26
N VAL A 431 3.98 9.90 -22.23
CA VAL A 431 3.81 8.44 -22.19
C VAL A 431 4.10 7.82 -23.54
N VAL A 432 5.01 6.86 -23.57
CA VAL A 432 5.39 6.10 -24.77
C VAL A 432 4.74 4.71 -24.69
N GLU A 433 3.52 4.61 -25.20
CA GLU A 433 2.77 3.35 -25.12
C GLU A 433 3.36 2.28 -26.04
N VAL A 434 3.53 1.08 -25.49
CA VAL A 434 3.90 -0.15 -26.20
C VAL A 434 2.61 -0.97 -26.41
N PRO A 435 2.16 -1.14 -27.65
CA PRO A 435 1.00 -1.98 -27.93
C PRO A 435 1.20 -3.42 -27.45
N GLY A 436 0.19 -4.02 -26.82
CA GLY A 436 0.22 -5.44 -26.47
C GLY A 436 0.36 -6.31 -27.74
N THR A 437 1.27 -7.28 -27.70
CA THR A 437 1.49 -8.20 -28.81
C THR A 437 0.45 -9.31 -28.83
N GLY A 438 0.15 -9.89 -30.02
CA GLY A 438 -0.79 -11.01 -30.15
C GLY A 438 -2.27 -10.63 -30.19
N CYS A 439 -2.61 -9.39 -29.85
CA CYS A 439 -3.95 -8.83 -30.07
C CYS A 439 -4.00 -8.10 -31.41
N LYS A 440 -4.94 -8.42 -32.27
CA LYS A 440 -5.21 -7.62 -33.48
C LYS A 440 -5.88 -6.30 -33.08
N GLU A 441 -5.62 -5.21 -33.81
CA GLU A 441 -6.37 -3.96 -33.63
C GLU A 441 -7.86 -4.25 -33.55
N GLY A 442 -8.52 -3.85 -32.47
CA GLY A 442 -9.95 -4.10 -32.24
C GLY A 442 -10.28 -5.37 -31.45
N CYS A 443 -9.34 -6.00 -30.75
CA CYS A 443 -9.63 -7.11 -29.83
C CYS A 443 -10.46 -6.70 -28.60
N LEU A 444 -11.61 -6.13 -28.85
CA LEU A 444 -12.73 -6.10 -27.91
C LEU A 444 -13.54 -7.36 -28.22
N PHE A 445 -13.49 -8.34 -27.33
CA PHE A 445 -14.28 -9.58 -27.35
C PHE A 445 -13.92 -10.58 -28.47
N GLY A 446 -13.18 -11.64 -28.17
CA GLY A 446 -13.26 -12.86 -28.95
C GLY A 446 -12.01 -13.62 -29.38
N THR A 447 -10.83 -13.32 -28.91
CA THR A 447 -9.72 -14.26 -29.04
C THR A 447 -9.09 -14.53 -27.67
N THR A 448 -9.67 -15.48 -26.94
CA THR A 448 -9.05 -16.06 -25.75
C THR A 448 -7.68 -16.61 -26.13
N LYS A 449 -6.66 -16.31 -25.30
CA LYS A 449 -5.39 -17.05 -25.34
C LYS A 449 -5.73 -18.53 -25.32
N PRO A 450 -5.24 -19.35 -26.24
CA PRO A 450 -5.46 -20.81 -26.15
C PRO A 450 -4.99 -21.26 -24.77
N ASP A 451 -5.83 -22.00 -24.07
CA ASP A 451 -5.53 -22.54 -22.74
C ASP A 451 -4.12 -23.12 -22.70
N ALA A 452 -3.21 -22.46 -22.00
CA ALA A 452 -1.87 -22.96 -21.70
C ALA A 452 -1.91 -24.10 -20.64
N GLY A 453 -3.08 -24.70 -20.45
CA GLY A 453 -3.38 -25.67 -19.39
C GLY A 453 -3.80 -27.07 -19.82
N ALA A 454 -3.77 -27.41 -21.10
CA ALA A 454 -4.09 -28.76 -21.55
C ALA A 454 -2.89 -29.44 -22.20
N ASN A 455 -1.84 -29.69 -21.41
CA ASN A 455 -0.87 -30.75 -21.73
C ASN A 455 -0.56 -31.50 -20.45
N ASP A 456 -1.51 -32.39 -20.09
CA ASP A 456 -1.19 -33.61 -19.40
C ASP A 456 -0.33 -34.46 -20.33
N ARG A 457 0.93 -34.60 -19.97
CA ARG A 457 1.72 -35.84 -20.14
C ARG A 457 2.81 -35.90 -19.09
#